data_3a7b77bc86d2848ff2e3d784bd2450e4
#
_entry.id   3a7b77bc86d2848ff2e3d784bd2450e4
#
_cell.length_a   1.000
_cell.length_b   1.000
_cell.length_c   1.000
_cell.angle_alpha   90.00
_cell.angle_beta   90.00
_cell.angle_gamma   90.00
#
_symmetry.space_group_name_H-M   'P 1'
#
loop_
_entity.id
_entity.type
_entity.pdbx_description
1 polymer ?
#
loop_
_entity_poly.entity_id
_entity_poly.type
_entity_poly.pdbx_seq_one_letter_code
_entity_poly.pdbx_strand_id
1 'polypeptide(L)'
;MKVHLKTLGCRLNEAELETWAQAFQKSGHQITRQAEMANLIVINSCAVTQDAARKSRQLIRRIHRDNPQAKLVVSGCYATLNQDEAASLLGVDLVVSNRDKDQLVEKTLTELNMNVMPAMSTEPGEISLFTRGRQRAFVKVQDGCRYRCTFCIVTVARGEEVSRPMQAVIDEINTLHKQGITEVILTGVHLGGYGSDLGNNLSDLISTILAETDIPRLRLGSLEPWELSEDFFTLFQNTRLMPHLHLPLQSGSDTVLRRMARRCKTEEFAAIVKKLRVQIPHFNVTTDIIVGFPGETEEEWQESFGFIKQIGFGHIHIFTYSSREGTKAASLPNQLNNDVKKQRSQQLHVLANDMKLQFCRDNLGHEFPVLWEGYNEPLEGGKQKVFGYTPNYLKVSSLINNDESVENKTITTRLIAVEELSIFGKMLGSPLPLNSSG
;
A
#
# COMPACT_ATOMS: atom_id res chain seq x y z
N MET A 1 -11.77 -19.26 19.69
CA MET A 1 -10.62 -19.96 19.03
C MET A 1 -9.54 -18.96 18.65
N LYS A 2 -8.31 -19.43 18.34
CA LYS A 2 -7.21 -18.57 17.86
C LYS A 2 -7.19 -18.53 16.34
N VAL A 3 -7.20 -17.32 15.77
CA VAL A 3 -7.17 -17.07 14.31
C VAL A 3 -5.86 -16.40 13.94
N HIS A 4 -5.13 -16.96 12.96
CA HIS A 4 -3.94 -16.34 12.37
C HIS A 4 -4.29 -15.77 11.00
N LEU A 5 -3.94 -14.50 10.77
CA LEU A 5 -4.19 -13.83 9.50
C LEU A 5 -2.85 -13.53 8.82
N LYS A 6 -2.73 -13.88 7.54
CA LYS A 6 -1.52 -13.67 6.74
C LYS A 6 -1.85 -13.09 5.38
N THR A 7 -1.05 -12.13 4.92
CA THR A 7 -1.20 -11.56 3.58
C THR A 7 0.06 -11.66 2.75
N LEU A 8 -0.14 -11.75 1.46
CA LEU A 8 0.84 -11.48 0.40
C LEU A 8 0.23 -10.45 -0.55
N GLY A 9 1.04 -9.46 -0.96
CA GLY A 9 0.65 -8.54 -2.02
C GLY A 9 0.61 -7.08 -1.60
N CYS A 10 -0.44 -6.36 -2.01
CA CYS A 10 -0.53 -4.92 -1.94
C CYS A 10 -1.12 -4.43 -0.60
N ARG A 11 -1.08 -3.11 -0.41
CA ARG A 11 -1.64 -2.43 0.76
C ARG A 11 -3.14 -2.66 0.94
N LEU A 12 -3.86 -2.87 -0.18
CA LEU A 12 -5.27 -3.24 -0.14
C LEU A 12 -5.50 -4.58 0.57
N ASN A 13 -4.65 -5.58 0.30
CA ASN A 13 -4.71 -6.86 1.00
C ASN A 13 -4.43 -6.70 2.51
N GLU A 14 -3.59 -5.74 2.90
CA GLU A 14 -3.35 -5.43 4.32
C GLU A 14 -4.59 -4.80 4.96
N ALA A 15 -5.26 -3.85 4.29
CA ALA A 15 -6.50 -3.24 4.77
C ALA A 15 -7.61 -4.28 4.94
N GLU A 16 -7.76 -5.19 3.98
CA GLU A 16 -8.72 -6.30 4.06
C GLU A 16 -8.44 -7.20 5.27
N LEU A 17 -7.17 -7.47 5.55
CA LEU A 17 -6.79 -8.27 6.72
C LEU A 17 -7.18 -7.59 8.04
N GLU A 18 -7.01 -6.27 8.14
CA GLU A 18 -7.42 -5.51 9.32
C GLU A 18 -8.93 -5.56 9.53
N THR A 19 -9.70 -5.43 8.45
CA THR A 19 -11.17 -5.56 8.49
C THR A 19 -11.59 -6.97 8.98
N TRP A 20 -10.97 -8.02 8.45
CA TRP A 20 -11.26 -9.40 8.87
C TRP A 20 -10.84 -9.66 10.31
N ALA A 21 -9.71 -9.11 10.76
CA ALA A 21 -9.27 -9.22 12.16
C ALA A 21 -10.32 -8.66 13.12
N GLN A 22 -10.83 -7.46 12.83
CA GLN A 22 -11.87 -6.83 13.63
C GLN A 22 -13.18 -7.65 13.61
N ALA A 23 -13.57 -8.19 12.45
CA ALA A 23 -14.77 -9.00 12.33
C ALA A 23 -14.66 -10.32 13.11
N PHE A 24 -13.51 -11.02 13.06
CA PHE A 24 -13.26 -12.21 13.90
C PHE A 24 -13.28 -11.88 15.39
N GLN A 25 -12.70 -10.77 15.81
CA GLN A 25 -12.73 -10.34 17.21
C GLN A 25 -14.16 -10.03 17.69
N LYS A 26 -14.95 -9.32 16.88
CA LYS A 26 -16.38 -9.07 17.17
C LYS A 26 -17.18 -10.37 17.28
N SER A 27 -16.78 -11.42 16.58
CA SER A 27 -17.37 -12.76 16.66
C SER A 27 -16.79 -13.63 17.81
N GLY A 28 -16.03 -13.01 18.74
CA GLY A 28 -15.51 -13.69 19.94
C GLY A 28 -14.26 -14.54 19.70
N HIS A 29 -13.52 -14.29 18.61
CA HIS A 29 -12.28 -15.02 18.30
C HIS A 29 -11.04 -14.19 18.64
N GLN A 30 -9.97 -14.87 19.03
CA GLN A 30 -8.70 -14.26 19.39
C GLN A 30 -7.72 -14.29 18.23
N ILE A 31 -7.16 -13.13 17.85
CA ILE A 31 -6.15 -13.05 16.80
C ILE A 31 -4.77 -13.40 17.38
N THR A 32 -4.01 -14.28 16.69
CA THR A 32 -2.66 -14.67 17.09
C THR A 32 -1.63 -14.36 16.00
N ARG A 33 -0.42 -14.02 16.41
CA ARG A 33 0.73 -13.86 15.51
C ARG A 33 1.42 -15.18 15.16
N GLN A 34 1.22 -16.20 15.98
CA GLN A 34 1.86 -17.51 15.86
C GLN A 34 0.94 -18.46 15.06
N ALA A 35 1.33 -18.77 13.83
CA ALA A 35 0.58 -19.65 12.96
C ALA A 35 0.46 -21.07 13.55
N GLU A 36 1.50 -21.52 14.27
CA GLU A 36 1.59 -22.84 14.89
C GLU A 36 0.56 -23.06 16.00
N MET A 37 0.10 -21.96 16.61
CA MET A 37 -0.90 -22.00 17.70
C MET A 37 -2.32 -21.69 17.24
N ALA A 38 -2.53 -21.47 15.94
CA ALA A 38 -3.84 -21.12 15.40
C ALA A 38 -4.72 -22.34 15.19
N ASN A 39 -6.02 -22.18 15.45
CA ASN A 39 -7.04 -23.16 15.07
C ASN A 39 -7.55 -22.92 13.64
N LEU A 40 -7.49 -21.64 13.21
CA LEU A 40 -7.88 -21.18 11.88
C LEU A 40 -6.79 -20.25 11.34
N ILE A 41 -6.42 -20.47 10.08
CA ILE A 41 -5.49 -19.59 9.35
C ILE A 41 -6.19 -19.07 8.11
N VAL A 42 -6.15 -17.76 7.91
CA VAL A 42 -6.70 -17.09 6.73
C VAL A 42 -5.58 -16.40 5.96
N ILE A 43 -5.45 -16.75 4.67
CA ILE A 43 -4.43 -16.19 3.78
C ILE A 43 -5.11 -15.29 2.75
N ASN A 44 -4.70 -14.00 2.71
CA ASN A 44 -5.04 -13.10 1.61
C ASN A 44 -3.93 -13.17 0.55
N SER A 45 -4.20 -13.82 -0.56
CA SER A 45 -3.23 -14.21 -1.58
C SER A 45 -3.10 -13.20 -2.72
N CYS A 46 -1.95 -13.17 -3.38
CA CYS A 46 -1.64 -12.28 -4.49
C CYS A 46 -1.39 -13.04 -5.79
N ALA A 47 -1.79 -12.44 -6.92
CA ALA A 47 -1.55 -12.98 -8.26
C ALA A 47 -1.22 -11.89 -9.30
N VAL A 48 -0.83 -10.68 -8.85
CA VAL A 48 -0.54 -9.56 -9.76
C VAL A 48 0.64 -9.87 -10.70
N THR A 49 1.62 -10.65 -10.22
CA THR A 49 2.71 -11.20 -11.02
C THR A 49 2.77 -12.72 -10.93
N GLN A 50 3.44 -13.41 -11.86
CA GLN A 50 3.66 -14.85 -11.77
C GLN A 50 4.43 -15.23 -10.51
N ASP A 51 5.42 -14.41 -10.13
CA ASP A 51 6.17 -14.60 -8.89
C ASP A 51 5.28 -14.48 -7.64
N ALA A 52 4.34 -13.52 -7.63
CA ALA A 52 3.38 -13.38 -6.55
C ALA A 52 2.46 -14.61 -6.44
N ALA A 53 1.97 -15.15 -7.56
CA ALA A 53 1.18 -16.38 -7.56
C ALA A 53 2.01 -17.59 -7.06
N ARG A 54 3.29 -17.71 -7.49
CA ARG A 54 4.20 -18.76 -6.99
C ARG A 54 4.43 -18.62 -5.49
N LYS A 55 4.70 -17.41 -4.99
CA LYS A 55 4.87 -17.14 -3.56
C LYS A 55 3.60 -17.45 -2.76
N SER A 56 2.42 -17.17 -3.31
CA SER A 56 1.14 -17.52 -2.67
C SER A 56 1.02 -19.04 -2.48
N ARG A 57 1.29 -19.85 -3.52
CA ARG A 57 1.30 -21.30 -3.40
C ARG A 57 2.34 -21.82 -2.40
N GLN A 58 3.54 -21.25 -2.42
CA GLN A 58 4.60 -21.62 -1.46
C GLN A 58 4.21 -21.31 -0.02
N LEU A 59 3.56 -20.14 0.21
CA LEU A 59 3.08 -19.76 1.54
C LEU A 59 2.00 -20.73 2.04
N ILE A 60 1.01 -21.06 1.21
CA ILE A 60 -0.08 -21.98 1.54
C ILE A 60 0.51 -23.35 1.98
N ARG A 61 1.41 -23.91 1.15
CA ARG A 61 2.05 -25.21 1.46
C ARG A 61 2.90 -25.15 2.73
N ARG A 62 3.62 -24.05 2.95
CA ARG A 62 4.44 -23.87 4.16
C ARG A 62 3.57 -23.81 5.40
N ILE A 63 2.52 -23.01 5.39
CA ILE A 63 1.63 -22.84 6.53
C ILE A 63 0.95 -24.15 6.89
N HIS A 64 0.45 -24.91 5.91
CA HIS A 64 -0.12 -26.23 6.18
C HIS A 64 0.91 -27.20 6.76
N ARG A 65 2.17 -27.19 6.29
CA ARG A 65 3.23 -28.03 6.85
C ARG A 65 3.57 -27.65 8.29
N ASP A 66 3.59 -26.34 8.57
CA ASP A 66 3.98 -25.81 9.89
C ASP A 66 2.84 -26.00 10.93
N ASN A 67 1.57 -26.01 10.49
CA ASN A 67 0.41 -26.35 11.34
C ASN A 67 -0.66 -27.14 10.55
N PRO A 68 -0.53 -28.47 10.43
CA PRO A 68 -1.45 -29.30 9.65
C PRO A 68 -2.83 -29.50 10.30
N GLN A 69 -2.99 -29.12 11.57
CA GLN A 69 -4.25 -29.24 12.30
C GLN A 69 -5.15 -28.01 12.17
N ALA A 70 -4.59 -26.86 11.79
CA ALA A 70 -5.36 -25.64 11.61
C ALA A 70 -6.22 -25.75 10.35
N LYS A 71 -7.47 -25.25 10.45
CA LYS A 71 -8.29 -24.99 9.26
C LYS A 71 -7.66 -23.87 8.43
N LEU A 72 -7.58 -24.05 7.12
CA LEU A 72 -6.93 -23.12 6.22
C LEU A 72 -7.91 -22.55 5.19
N VAL A 73 -8.13 -21.24 5.28
CA VAL A 73 -8.95 -20.46 4.34
C VAL A 73 -8.04 -19.63 3.44
N VAL A 74 -8.28 -19.67 2.13
CA VAL A 74 -7.51 -18.89 1.16
C VAL A 74 -8.43 -17.94 0.40
N SER A 75 -8.07 -16.64 0.38
CA SER A 75 -8.77 -15.60 -0.36
C SER A 75 -7.79 -14.76 -1.16
N GLY A 76 -8.27 -13.70 -1.81
CA GLY A 76 -7.46 -12.75 -2.58
C GLY A 76 -7.35 -13.08 -4.07
N CYS A 77 -6.48 -12.35 -4.76
CA CYS A 77 -6.42 -12.41 -6.23
C CYS A 77 -6.00 -13.80 -6.76
N TYR A 78 -5.06 -14.49 -6.10
CA TYR A 78 -4.69 -15.85 -6.53
C TYR A 78 -5.83 -16.84 -6.37
N ALA A 79 -6.49 -16.81 -5.21
CA ALA A 79 -7.65 -17.67 -4.94
C ALA A 79 -8.80 -17.42 -5.90
N THR A 80 -9.01 -16.18 -6.34
CA THR A 80 -10.08 -15.83 -7.28
C THR A 80 -9.78 -16.24 -8.71
N LEU A 81 -8.54 -16.03 -9.18
CA LEU A 81 -8.15 -16.33 -10.56
C LEU A 81 -7.88 -17.82 -10.80
N ASN A 82 -7.52 -18.58 -9.77
CA ASN A 82 -7.14 -19.98 -9.84
C ASN A 82 -7.88 -20.78 -8.75
N GLN A 83 -9.21 -20.66 -8.73
CA GLN A 83 -10.04 -21.20 -7.64
C GLN A 83 -9.88 -22.71 -7.47
N ASP A 84 -9.95 -23.47 -8.57
CA ASP A 84 -9.82 -24.93 -8.54
C ASP A 84 -8.40 -25.36 -8.12
N GLU A 85 -7.36 -24.67 -8.64
CA GLU A 85 -5.99 -24.94 -8.23
C GLU A 85 -5.80 -24.62 -6.74
N ALA A 86 -6.32 -23.50 -6.24
CA ALA A 86 -6.23 -23.12 -4.84
C ALA A 86 -6.94 -24.12 -3.92
N ALA A 87 -8.13 -24.58 -4.31
CA ALA A 87 -8.91 -25.57 -3.58
C ALA A 87 -8.23 -26.96 -3.56
N SER A 88 -7.48 -27.31 -4.62
CA SER A 88 -6.76 -28.57 -4.71
C SER A 88 -5.44 -28.60 -3.93
N LEU A 89 -4.97 -27.46 -3.41
CA LEU A 89 -3.75 -27.41 -2.60
C LEU A 89 -3.96 -28.13 -1.26
N LEU A 90 -3.00 -28.97 -0.91
CA LEU A 90 -3.05 -29.73 0.33
C LEU A 90 -3.24 -28.83 1.55
N GLY A 91 -4.26 -29.13 2.33
CA GLY A 91 -4.59 -28.42 3.57
C GLY A 91 -5.53 -27.24 3.42
N VAL A 92 -5.95 -26.86 2.20
CA VAL A 92 -6.94 -25.81 2.00
C VAL A 92 -8.34 -26.40 2.27
N ASP A 93 -9.04 -25.86 3.26
CA ASP A 93 -10.39 -26.26 3.65
C ASP A 93 -11.46 -25.41 2.96
N LEU A 94 -11.16 -24.13 2.68
CA LEU A 94 -12.11 -23.20 2.06
C LEU A 94 -11.40 -22.18 1.18
N VAL A 95 -11.98 -21.91 0.01
CA VAL A 95 -11.56 -20.83 -0.89
C VAL A 95 -12.66 -19.79 -0.98
N VAL A 96 -12.34 -18.53 -0.62
CA VAL A 96 -13.27 -17.40 -0.69
C VAL A 96 -12.81 -16.42 -1.77
N SER A 97 -13.63 -16.22 -2.80
CA SER A 97 -13.31 -15.33 -3.90
C SER A 97 -13.33 -13.83 -3.48
N ASN A 98 -12.73 -12.96 -4.28
CA ASN A 98 -12.81 -11.51 -4.02
C ASN A 98 -14.25 -10.97 -4.08
N ARG A 99 -15.17 -11.64 -4.75
CA ARG A 99 -16.60 -11.25 -4.79
C ARG A 99 -17.28 -11.45 -3.45
N ASP A 100 -16.83 -12.46 -2.69
CA ASP A 100 -17.44 -12.89 -1.42
C ASP A 100 -16.63 -12.45 -0.20
N LYS A 101 -15.51 -11.76 -0.39
CA LYS A 101 -14.55 -11.43 0.67
C LYS A 101 -15.11 -10.57 1.81
N ASP A 102 -16.13 -9.76 1.55
CA ASP A 102 -16.79 -8.95 2.58
C ASP A 102 -17.59 -9.85 3.55
N GLN A 103 -17.99 -11.05 3.09
CA GLN A 103 -18.63 -12.08 3.90
C GLN A 103 -17.64 -13.18 4.34
N LEU A 104 -16.32 -13.00 4.16
CA LEU A 104 -15.31 -14.04 4.41
C LEU A 104 -15.43 -14.62 5.82
N VAL A 105 -15.58 -13.78 6.83
CA VAL A 105 -15.64 -14.21 8.23
C VAL A 105 -16.90 -15.05 8.46
N GLU A 106 -18.05 -14.56 8.04
CA GLU A 106 -19.33 -15.27 8.16
C GLU A 106 -19.30 -16.63 7.44
N LYS A 107 -18.88 -16.64 6.17
CA LYS A 107 -18.72 -17.89 5.38
C LYS A 107 -17.76 -18.86 6.05
N THR A 108 -16.60 -18.38 6.51
CA THR A 108 -15.61 -19.22 7.20
C THR A 108 -16.20 -19.88 8.45
N LEU A 109 -16.87 -19.11 9.29
CA LEU A 109 -17.44 -19.62 10.54
C LEU A 109 -18.58 -20.61 10.27
N THR A 110 -19.40 -20.33 9.27
CA THR A 110 -20.54 -21.19 8.91
C THR A 110 -20.11 -22.47 8.20
N GLU A 111 -19.32 -22.36 7.12
CA GLU A 111 -18.97 -23.52 6.27
C GLU A 111 -18.00 -24.47 6.97
N LEU A 112 -17.12 -23.99 7.83
CA LEU A 112 -16.21 -24.82 8.61
C LEU A 112 -16.78 -25.22 10.00
N ASN A 113 -18.05 -24.92 10.27
CA ASN A 113 -18.73 -25.22 11.55
C ASN A 113 -17.95 -24.71 12.78
N MET A 114 -17.37 -23.52 12.68
CA MET A 114 -16.51 -22.92 13.71
C MET A 114 -17.24 -21.88 14.58
N ASN A 115 -18.57 -21.96 14.66
CA ASN A 115 -19.38 -21.11 15.51
C ASN A 115 -19.09 -21.45 16.98
N VAL A 116 -18.38 -20.55 17.67
CA VAL A 116 -18.19 -20.64 19.12
C VAL A 116 -19.26 -19.79 19.76
N MET A 117 -19.98 -20.34 20.78
CA MET A 117 -20.78 -19.50 21.66
C MET A 117 -19.89 -18.41 22.24
N PRO A 118 -20.32 -17.14 22.25
CA PRO A 118 -19.52 -16.04 22.81
C PRO A 118 -19.16 -16.40 24.25
N ALA A 119 -17.88 -16.51 24.55
CA ALA A 119 -17.43 -16.48 25.93
C ALA A 119 -17.81 -15.14 26.51
N MET A 120 -18.71 -15.09 27.50
CA MET A 120 -19.02 -13.91 28.26
C MET A 120 -17.72 -13.40 28.90
N SER A 121 -17.44 -12.13 28.69
CA SER A 121 -16.27 -11.35 29.13
C SER A 121 -15.02 -11.45 28.25
N THR A 122 -14.94 -10.60 27.24
CA THR A 122 -13.68 -9.98 26.84
C THR A 122 -13.53 -8.71 27.66
N GLU A 123 -12.44 -8.60 28.40
CA GLU A 123 -12.09 -7.34 29.06
C GLU A 123 -11.96 -6.23 28.01
N PRO A 124 -12.52 -5.03 28.25
CA PRO A 124 -12.34 -3.89 27.36
C PRO A 124 -10.86 -3.49 27.42
N GLY A 125 -10.10 -3.66 26.33
CA GLY A 125 -8.72 -3.19 26.28
C GLY A 125 -7.72 -3.96 25.43
N GLU A 126 -8.07 -5.09 24.81
CA GLU A 126 -7.15 -5.70 23.85
C GLU A 126 -7.19 -4.97 22.49
N ILE A 127 -6.21 -4.09 22.31
CA ILE A 127 -5.90 -3.43 21.04
C ILE A 127 -5.59 -4.52 19.99
N SER A 128 -6.19 -4.41 18.81
CA SER A 128 -5.91 -5.26 17.65
C SER A 128 -4.42 -5.51 17.48
N LEU A 129 -4.01 -6.77 17.25
CA LEU A 129 -2.62 -7.16 17.02
C LEU A 129 -1.99 -6.42 15.82
N PHE A 130 -2.80 -5.89 14.91
CA PHE A 130 -2.36 -5.10 13.77
C PHE A 130 -2.15 -3.61 14.11
N THR A 131 -2.76 -3.11 15.18
CA THR A 131 -2.55 -1.74 15.67
C THR A 131 -1.38 -1.63 16.66
N ARG A 132 -1.01 -2.71 17.36
CA ARG A 132 0.17 -2.68 18.23
C ARG A 132 1.47 -2.57 17.42
N GLY A 133 2.13 -1.42 17.51
CA GLY A 133 3.38 -1.10 16.81
C GLY A 133 3.21 -0.60 15.37
N ARG A 134 1.99 -0.28 14.91
CA ARG A 134 1.74 0.47 13.69
C ARG A 134 1.09 1.81 14.03
N GLN A 135 1.74 2.88 13.62
CA GLN A 135 1.26 4.26 13.75
C GLN A 135 0.40 4.64 12.55
N ARG A 136 0.32 3.78 11.55
CA ARG A 136 -0.39 3.99 10.29
C ARG A 136 -1.35 2.85 10.00
N ALA A 137 -2.57 3.21 9.59
CA ALA A 137 -3.57 2.25 9.13
C ALA A 137 -3.90 2.45 7.65
N PHE A 138 -4.18 1.35 6.95
CA PHE A 138 -4.71 1.39 5.58
C PHE A 138 -6.23 1.30 5.63
N VAL A 139 -6.90 2.30 5.07
CA VAL A 139 -8.37 2.31 4.95
C VAL A 139 -8.75 2.08 3.49
N LYS A 140 -9.35 0.93 3.23
CA LYS A 140 -9.89 0.61 1.90
C LYS A 140 -11.16 1.43 1.69
N VAL A 141 -11.17 2.28 0.66
CA VAL A 141 -12.33 3.11 0.32
C VAL A 141 -13.00 2.67 -0.98
N GLN A 142 -12.30 1.90 -1.83
CA GLN A 142 -12.75 1.52 -3.15
C GLN A 142 -12.16 0.16 -3.54
N ASP A 143 -12.87 -0.61 -4.37
CA ASP A 143 -12.43 -1.87 -4.96
C ASP A 143 -12.81 -1.96 -6.44
N GLY A 144 -12.17 -2.88 -7.19
CA GLY A 144 -12.39 -3.02 -8.62
C GLY A 144 -11.81 -1.89 -9.46
N CYS A 145 -11.87 -2.00 -10.78
CA CYS A 145 -11.32 -1.01 -11.70
C CYS A 145 -12.04 -1.06 -13.05
N ARG A 146 -12.46 0.11 -13.55
CA ARG A 146 -13.10 0.25 -14.88
C ARG A 146 -12.10 0.29 -16.05
N TYR A 147 -10.83 0.51 -15.79
CA TYR A 147 -9.81 0.57 -16.84
C TYR A 147 -9.38 -0.82 -17.29
N ARG A 148 -9.04 -0.91 -18.57
CA ARG A 148 -8.64 -2.15 -19.24
C ARG A 148 -7.19 -2.04 -19.73
N CYS A 149 -6.27 -1.66 -18.84
CA CYS A 149 -4.84 -1.66 -19.16
C CYS A 149 -4.41 -3.04 -19.67
N THR A 150 -3.69 -3.08 -20.79
CA THR A 150 -3.46 -4.34 -21.51
C THR A 150 -2.68 -5.40 -20.73
N PHE A 151 -1.90 -5.00 -19.75
CA PHE A 151 -1.09 -5.86 -18.88
C PHE A 151 -1.79 -6.29 -17.58
N CYS A 152 -2.92 -5.62 -17.24
CA CYS A 152 -3.49 -5.71 -15.90
C CYS A 152 -4.53 -6.82 -15.81
N ILE A 153 -4.35 -7.72 -14.83
CA ILE A 153 -5.31 -8.79 -14.51
C ILE A 153 -6.30 -8.39 -13.42
N VAL A 154 -6.11 -7.22 -12.81
CA VAL A 154 -6.86 -6.82 -11.60
C VAL A 154 -8.36 -6.71 -11.86
N THR A 155 -8.77 -6.23 -13.03
CA THR A 155 -10.20 -6.15 -13.37
C THR A 155 -10.85 -7.54 -13.41
N VAL A 156 -10.14 -8.54 -13.89
CA VAL A 156 -10.62 -9.93 -13.88
C VAL A 156 -10.70 -10.48 -12.45
N ALA A 157 -9.71 -10.15 -11.63
CA ALA A 157 -9.61 -10.64 -10.26
C ALA A 157 -10.56 -9.95 -9.27
N ARG A 158 -10.90 -8.67 -9.50
CA ARG A 158 -11.66 -7.83 -8.54
C ARG A 158 -12.96 -7.23 -9.08
N GLY A 159 -13.19 -7.32 -10.40
CA GLY A 159 -14.43 -6.88 -11.04
C GLY A 159 -14.53 -5.36 -11.24
N GLU A 160 -15.76 -4.89 -11.37
CA GLU A 160 -16.10 -3.48 -11.56
C GLU A 160 -15.88 -2.67 -10.27
N GLU A 161 -15.89 -1.34 -10.42
CA GLU A 161 -15.68 -0.42 -9.31
C GLU A 161 -16.82 -0.46 -8.30
N VAL A 162 -16.45 -0.54 -7.04
CA VAL A 162 -17.37 -0.44 -5.90
C VAL A 162 -16.73 0.45 -4.84
N SER A 163 -17.42 1.54 -4.50
CA SER A 163 -16.98 2.50 -3.49
C SER A 163 -17.66 2.23 -2.15
N ARG A 164 -16.94 2.46 -1.07
CA ARG A 164 -17.55 2.41 0.27
C ARG A 164 -18.31 3.71 0.55
N PRO A 165 -19.46 3.65 1.23
CA PRO A 165 -20.17 4.85 1.66
C PRO A 165 -19.25 5.77 2.47
N MET A 166 -19.30 7.08 2.19
CA MET A 166 -18.42 8.09 2.79
C MET A 166 -18.49 8.07 4.32
N GLN A 167 -19.69 7.99 4.90
CA GLN A 167 -19.87 7.94 6.34
C GLN A 167 -19.20 6.73 6.98
N ALA A 168 -19.25 5.56 6.35
CA ALA A 168 -18.57 4.36 6.85
C ALA A 168 -17.05 4.51 6.88
N VAL A 169 -16.49 5.26 5.93
CA VAL A 169 -15.05 5.58 5.90
C VAL A 169 -14.69 6.54 7.05
N ILE A 170 -15.49 7.58 7.26
CA ILE A 170 -15.32 8.57 8.34
C ILE A 170 -15.39 7.88 9.70
N ASP A 171 -16.40 7.04 9.92
CA ASP A 171 -16.58 6.31 11.19
C ASP A 171 -15.41 5.39 11.50
N GLU A 172 -14.86 4.72 10.46
CA GLU A 172 -13.66 3.88 10.60
C GLU A 172 -12.43 4.73 10.97
N ILE A 173 -12.20 5.85 10.28
CA ILE A 173 -11.06 6.74 10.56
C ILE A 173 -11.15 7.30 11.99
N ASN A 174 -12.33 7.73 12.43
CA ASN A 174 -12.55 8.20 13.80
C ASN A 174 -12.31 7.09 14.83
N THR A 175 -12.71 5.87 14.52
CA THR A 175 -12.44 4.70 15.38
C THR A 175 -10.96 4.42 15.48
N LEU A 176 -10.24 4.41 14.36
CA LEU A 176 -8.78 4.22 14.31
C LEU A 176 -8.05 5.32 15.07
N HIS A 177 -8.47 6.58 14.91
CA HIS A 177 -7.87 7.69 15.63
C HIS A 177 -8.07 7.57 17.15
N LYS A 178 -9.26 7.20 17.62
CA LYS A 178 -9.51 6.89 19.04
C LYS A 178 -8.67 5.74 19.58
N GLN A 179 -8.24 4.81 18.72
CA GLN A 179 -7.30 3.72 19.05
C GLN A 179 -5.83 4.15 19.04
N GLY A 180 -5.54 5.43 18.78
CA GLY A 180 -4.18 5.98 18.78
C GLY A 180 -3.48 5.95 17.43
N ILE A 181 -4.16 5.64 16.33
CA ILE A 181 -3.59 5.77 14.98
C ILE A 181 -3.43 7.25 14.63
N THR A 182 -2.25 7.63 14.15
CA THR A 182 -1.91 9.01 13.82
C THR A 182 -1.81 9.28 12.32
N GLU A 183 -1.63 8.27 11.48
CA GLU A 183 -1.66 8.41 10.03
C GLU A 183 -2.60 7.37 9.39
N VAL A 184 -3.53 7.85 8.54
CA VAL A 184 -4.38 7.00 7.71
C VAL A 184 -3.94 7.11 6.25
N ILE A 185 -3.89 5.98 5.57
CA ILE A 185 -3.60 5.89 4.15
C ILE A 185 -4.84 5.37 3.43
N LEU A 186 -5.51 6.23 2.65
CA LEU A 186 -6.62 5.79 1.81
C LEU A 186 -6.09 4.86 0.72
N THR A 187 -6.73 3.74 0.52
CA THR A 187 -6.32 2.76 -0.48
C THR A 187 -7.51 2.22 -1.26
N GLY A 188 -7.27 1.92 -2.52
CA GLY A 188 -8.23 1.32 -3.45
C GLY A 188 -7.49 0.63 -4.58
N VAL A 189 -8.22 -0.09 -5.41
CA VAL A 189 -7.69 -0.62 -6.68
C VAL A 189 -7.52 0.51 -7.69
N HIS A 190 -8.55 1.36 -7.76
CA HIS A 190 -8.60 2.55 -8.60
C HIS A 190 -9.12 3.71 -7.74
N LEU A 191 -8.24 4.23 -6.88
CA LEU A 191 -8.63 5.22 -5.87
C LEU A 191 -9.27 6.48 -6.46
N GLY A 192 -8.78 6.96 -7.62
CA GLY A 192 -9.35 8.10 -8.33
C GLY A 192 -10.77 7.88 -8.83
N GLY A 193 -11.19 6.62 -9.00
CA GLY A 193 -12.56 6.26 -9.35
C GLY A 193 -13.55 6.27 -8.19
N TYR A 194 -13.10 6.56 -6.96
CA TYR A 194 -13.97 6.58 -5.79
C TYR A 194 -15.20 7.49 -6.02
N GLY A 195 -16.36 6.97 -5.64
CA GLY A 195 -17.63 7.69 -5.63
C GLY A 195 -18.34 7.75 -6.97
N SER A 196 -17.75 7.24 -8.07
CA SER A 196 -18.38 7.22 -9.40
C SER A 196 -19.71 6.45 -9.41
N ASP A 197 -19.86 5.46 -8.54
CA ASP A 197 -21.06 4.65 -8.32
C ASP A 197 -22.01 5.24 -7.26
N LEU A 198 -21.56 6.25 -6.50
CA LEU A 198 -22.30 6.88 -5.40
C LEU A 198 -22.73 8.33 -5.71
N GLY A 199 -22.33 8.88 -6.88
CA GLY A 199 -22.63 10.27 -7.28
C GLY A 199 -21.79 11.33 -6.56
N ASN A 200 -20.62 10.95 -6.03
CA ASN A 200 -19.60 11.84 -5.45
C ASN A 200 -18.21 11.47 -6.03
N ASN A 201 -17.14 12.04 -5.48
CA ASN A 201 -15.79 11.83 -5.96
C ASN A 201 -14.75 11.79 -4.84
N LEU A 202 -13.49 11.49 -5.19
CA LEU A 202 -12.39 11.41 -4.22
C LEU A 202 -12.11 12.74 -3.52
N SER A 203 -12.25 13.88 -4.21
CA SER A 203 -12.03 15.20 -3.60
C SER A 203 -13.08 15.49 -2.52
N ASP A 204 -14.33 15.11 -2.75
CA ASP A 204 -15.40 15.21 -1.76
C ASP A 204 -15.07 14.36 -0.52
N LEU A 205 -14.63 13.12 -0.73
CA LEU A 205 -14.23 12.23 0.39
C LEU A 205 -13.08 12.84 1.20
N ILE A 206 -12.01 13.32 0.54
CA ILE A 206 -10.85 13.89 1.23
C ILE A 206 -11.28 15.14 2.02
N SER A 207 -12.06 16.03 1.40
CA SER A 207 -12.56 17.25 2.04
C SER A 207 -13.39 16.93 3.27
N THR A 208 -14.28 15.94 3.18
CA THR A 208 -15.13 15.51 4.29
C THR A 208 -14.31 14.86 5.41
N ILE A 209 -13.34 14.00 5.08
CA ILE A 209 -12.43 13.43 6.09
C ILE A 209 -11.68 14.54 6.83
N LEU A 210 -11.15 15.53 6.10
CA LEU A 210 -10.44 16.66 6.69
C LEU A 210 -11.35 17.58 7.52
N ALA A 211 -12.64 17.62 7.26
CA ALA A 211 -13.63 18.40 8.02
C ALA A 211 -14.20 17.66 9.23
N GLU A 212 -14.46 16.35 9.11
CA GLU A 212 -15.24 15.57 10.09
C GLU A 212 -14.39 14.61 10.93
N THR A 213 -13.06 14.59 10.76
CA THR A 213 -12.14 13.79 11.57
C THR A 213 -10.99 14.62 12.09
N ASP A 214 -10.42 14.21 13.22
CA ASP A 214 -9.20 14.81 13.79
C ASP A 214 -7.93 14.03 13.43
N ILE A 215 -7.98 13.13 12.43
CA ILE A 215 -6.80 12.35 12.07
C ILE A 215 -5.64 13.30 11.69
N PRO A 216 -4.48 13.22 12.36
CA PRO A 216 -3.40 14.20 12.15
C PRO A 216 -2.75 14.12 10.77
N ARG A 217 -2.72 12.93 10.15
CA ARG A 217 -2.05 12.71 8.87
C ARG A 217 -2.91 11.84 7.96
N LEU A 218 -3.28 12.41 6.83
CA LEU A 218 -4.00 11.73 5.75
C LEU A 218 -3.07 11.56 4.56
N ARG A 219 -2.90 10.34 4.09
CA ARG A 219 -2.10 10.02 2.90
C ARG A 219 -2.93 9.28 1.88
N LEU A 220 -2.60 9.46 0.62
CA LEU A 220 -3.28 8.80 -0.49
C LEU A 220 -2.43 7.64 -1.02
N GLY A 221 -3.10 6.57 -1.43
CA GLY A 221 -2.52 5.48 -2.20
C GLY A 221 -2.24 5.87 -3.65
N SER A 222 -2.22 4.88 -4.54
CA SER A 222 -1.96 5.11 -5.96
C SER A 222 -3.13 5.83 -6.63
N LEU A 223 -2.81 6.87 -7.40
CA LEU A 223 -3.75 7.68 -8.17
C LEU A 223 -3.35 7.70 -9.64
N GLU A 224 -4.33 7.59 -10.52
CA GLU A 224 -4.10 7.75 -11.95
C GLU A 224 -3.89 9.23 -12.31
N PRO A 225 -2.79 9.60 -13.00
CA PRO A 225 -2.43 11.01 -13.21
C PRO A 225 -3.53 11.83 -13.90
N TRP A 226 -4.25 11.22 -14.87
CA TRP A 226 -5.31 11.90 -15.65
C TRP A 226 -6.62 12.15 -14.89
N GLU A 227 -6.71 11.75 -13.64
CA GLU A 227 -7.89 11.96 -12.78
C GLU A 227 -7.69 13.12 -11.79
N LEU A 228 -6.50 13.71 -11.79
CA LEU A 228 -6.20 14.84 -10.91
C LEU A 228 -6.73 16.14 -11.54
N SER A 229 -7.85 16.63 -11.00
CA SER A 229 -8.43 17.92 -11.39
C SER A 229 -7.64 19.11 -10.81
N GLU A 230 -7.91 20.31 -11.35
CA GLU A 230 -7.35 21.53 -10.81
C GLU A 230 -7.67 21.72 -9.32
N ASP A 231 -8.91 21.44 -8.92
CA ASP A 231 -9.38 21.60 -7.55
C ASP A 231 -8.73 20.59 -6.59
N PHE A 232 -8.30 19.43 -7.11
CA PHE A 232 -7.61 18.43 -6.29
C PHE A 232 -6.31 18.98 -5.66
N PHE A 233 -5.59 19.82 -6.37
CA PHE A 233 -4.34 20.38 -5.86
C PHE A 233 -4.54 21.35 -4.69
N THR A 234 -5.71 21.99 -4.62
CA THR A 234 -6.05 22.91 -3.52
C THR A 234 -6.21 22.19 -2.18
N LEU A 235 -6.53 20.90 -2.20
CA LEU A 235 -6.66 20.07 -0.98
C LEU A 235 -5.36 20.02 -0.17
N PHE A 236 -4.21 20.14 -0.83
CA PHE A 236 -2.89 20.14 -0.17
C PHE A 236 -2.58 21.45 0.59
N GLN A 237 -3.46 22.45 0.56
CA GLN A 237 -3.38 23.61 1.45
C GLN A 237 -3.66 23.18 2.91
N ASN A 238 -4.39 22.09 3.11
CA ASN A 238 -4.56 21.49 4.42
C ASN A 238 -3.31 20.67 4.80
N THR A 239 -2.60 21.09 5.84
CA THR A 239 -1.34 20.49 6.29
C THR A 239 -1.46 19.05 6.78
N ARG A 240 -2.67 18.59 7.05
CA ARG A 240 -2.95 17.18 7.41
C ARG A 240 -2.97 16.26 6.18
N LEU A 241 -3.13 16.78 4.95
CA LEU A 241 -2.95 16.01 3.73
C LEU A 241 -1.46 15.98 3.37
N MET A 242 -0.88 14.79 3.41
CA MET A 242 0.57 14.61 3.27
C MET A 242 1.07 14.91 1.84
N PRO A 243 2.13 15.73 1.65
CA PRO A 243 2.64 16.18 0.36
C PRO A 243 3.42 15.08 -0.38
N HIS A 244 2.73 14.00 -0.69
CA HIS A 244 3.23 12.84 -1.41
C HIS A 244 2.12 12.22 -2.24
N LEU A 245 2.40 11.93 -3.50
CA LEU A 245 1.53 11.12 -4.35
C LEU A 245 2.32 9.99 -5.01
N HIS A 246 1.67 8.82 -5.07
CA HIS A 246 2.11 7.74 -5.92
C HIS A 246 1.30 7.78 -7.22
N LEU A 247 1.97 8.12 -8.32
CA LEU A 247 1.38 8.30 -9.65
C LEU A 247 1.98 7.26 -10.60
N PRO A 248 1.32 6.12 -10.85
CA PRO A 248 1.85 5.07 -11.73
C PRO A 248 1.96 5.55 -13.19
N LEU A 249 3.16 5.81 -13.67
CA LEU A 249 3.45 6.20 -15.06
C LEU A 249 3.45 4.97 -15.99
N GLN A 250 4.08 3.89 -15.58
CA GLN A 250 4.28 2.60 -16.24
C GLN A 250 5.37 2.62 -17.33
N SER A 251 5.48 3.67 -18.15
CA SER A 251 6.53 3.88 -19.16
C SER A 251 6.70 5.37 -19.44
N GLY A 252 7.91 5.80 -19.78
CA GLY A 252 8.20 7.16 -20.23
C GLY A 252 8.15 7.32 -21.75
N SER A 253 7.63 6.35 -22.51
CA SER A 253 7.40 6.45 -23.95
C SER A 253 5.91 6.43 -24.28
N ASP A 254 5.42 7.46 -24.98
CA ASP A 254 4.00 7.56 -25.37
C ASP A 254 3.55 6.41 -26.25
N THR A 255 4.44 5.85 -27.06
CA THR A 255 4.15 4.71 -27.92
C THR A 255 3.91 3.45 -27.09
N VAL A 256 4.75 3.24 -26.06
CA VAL A 256 4.59 2.13 -25.11
C VAL A 256 3.32 2.33 -24.28
N LEU A 257 3.07 3.55 -23.76
CA LEU A 257 1.86 3.90 -23.01
C LEU A 257 0.58 3.61 -23.80
N ARG A 258 0.58 3.92 -25.10
CA ARG A 258 -0.55 3.60 -25.99
C ARG A 258 -0.76 2.09 -26.11
N ARG A 259 0.33 1.29 -26.26
CA ARG A 259 0.24 -0.19 -26.28
C ARG A 259 -0.24 -0.75 -24.95
N MET A 260 0.09 -0.10 -23.83
CA MET A 260 -0.40 -0.42 -22.49
C MET A 260 -1.86 -0.02 -22.26
N ALA A 261 -2.50 0.72 -23.19
CA ALA A 261 -3.80 1.36 -23.03
C ALA A 261 -3.86 2.34 -21.85
N ARG A 262 -2.76 3.09 -21.63
CA ARG A 262 -2.69 4.20 -20.67
C ARG A 262 -3.26 5.47 -21.30
N ARG A 263 -3.94 6.29 -20.49
CA ARG A 263 -4.60 7.52 -20.94
C ARG A 263 -3.73 8.77 -20.82
N CYS A 264 -2.74 8.76 -19.92
CA CYS A 264 -1.81 9.87 -19.72
C CYS A 264 -0.69 9.83 -20.76
N LYS A 265 -0.35 11.00 -21.31
CA LYS A 265 0.87 11.22 -22.09
C LYS A 265 2.00 11.71 -21.19
N THR A 266 3.24 11.54 -21.65
CA THR A 266 4.43 11.98 -20.91
C THR A 266 4.41 13.47 -20.63
N GLU A 267 4.01 14.31 -21.61
CA GLU A 267 3.90 15.76 -21.45
C GLU A 267 2.88 16.16 -20.36
N GLU A 268 1.70 15.53 -20.36
CA GLU A 268 0.66 15.75 -19.36
C GLU A 268 1.14 15.36 -17.96
N PHE A 269 1.83 14.21 -17.86
CA PHE A 269 2.43 13.77 -16.61
C PHE A 269 3.48 14.75 -16.08
N ALA A 270 4.37 15.23 -16.95
CA ALA A 270 5.39 16.21 -16.59
C ALA A 270 4.75 17.53 -16.11
N ALA A 271 3.69 18.00 -16.75
CA ALA A 271 2.95 19.20 -16.35
C ALA A 271 2.35 19.06 -14.94
N ILE A 272 1.73 17.89 -14.63
CA ILE A 272 1.18 17.57 -13.31
C ILE A 272 2.29 17.64 -12.24
N VAL A 273 3.41 16.93 -12.46
CA VAL A 273 4.53 16.90 -11.50
C VAL A 273 5.12 18.28 -11.27
N LYS A 274 5.31 19.04 -12.34
CA LYS A 274 5.79 20.44 -12.26
C LYS A 274 4.85 21.30 -11.41
N LYS A 275 3.54 21.19 -11.66
CA LYS A 275 2.53 21.96 -10.92
C LYS A 275 2.56 21.61 -9.43
N LEU A 276 2.57 20.34 -9.06
CA LEU A 276 2.65 19.89 -7.67
C LEU A 276 3.88 20.47 -6.97
N ARG A 277 5.06 20.42 -7.59
CA ARG A 277 6.31 20.90 -7.00
C ARG A 277 6.40 22.42 -6.90
N VAL A 278 5.73 23.15 -7.80
CA VAL A 278 5.66 24.62 -7.74
C VAL A 278 4.72 25.11 -6.64
N GLN A 279 3.59 24.43 -6.47
CA GLN A 279 2.56 24.84 -5.52
C GLN A 279 2.81 24.38 -4.09
N ILE A 280 3.47 23.23 -3.93
CA ILE A 280 3.63 22.58 -2.62
C ILE A 280 5.12 22.30 -2.38
N PRO A 281 5.72 22.96 -1.36
CA PRO A 281 7.13 22.77 -1.03
C PRO A 281 7.46 21.29 -0.73
N HIS A 282 8.61 20.84 -1.23
CA HIS A 282 9.14 19.50 -0.97
C HIS A 282 8.23 18.35 -1.40
N PHE A 283 7.31 18.58 -2.35
CA PHE A 283 6.37 17.55 -2.79
C PHE A 283 7.09 16.35 -3.40
N ASN A 284 6.75 15.16 -2.91
CA ASN A 284 7.32 13.91 -3.37
C ASN A 284 6.37 13.21 -4.34
N VAL A 285 6.86 12.85 -5.52
CA VAL A 285 6.17 11.99 -6.48
C VAL A 285 6.91 10.69 -6.60
N THR A 286 6.19 9.59 -6.39
CA THR A 286 6.68 8.23 -6.59
C THR A 286 5.89 7.55 -7.70
N THR A 287 6.44 6.51 -8.34
CA THR A 287 5.83 5.90 -9.51
C THR A 287 6.10 4.40 -9.62
N ASP A 288 5.33 3.73 -10.48
CA ASP A 288 5.59 2.38 -10.97
C ASP A 288 6.08 2.44 -12.41
N ILE A 289 7.08 1.62 -12.76
CA ILE A 289 7.57 1.46 -14.13
C ILE A 289 7.64 -0.03 -14.46
N ILE A 290 7.12 -0.39 -15.63
CA ILE A 290 7.23 -1.73 -16.22
C ILE A 290 8.30 -1.71 -17.31
N VAL A 291 9.37 -2.48 -17.13
CA VAL A 291 10.42 -2.63 -18.12
C VAL A 291 10.20 -3.87 -18.99
N GLY A 292 10.51 -3.76 -20.27
CA GLY A 292 10.44 -4.89 -21.20
C GLY A 292 9.03 -5.27 -21.58
N PHE A 293 8.15 -4.29 -21.75
CA PHE A 293 6.80 -4.50 -22.28
C PHE A 293 6.85 -5.08 -23.71
N PRO A 294 5.90 -5.95 -24.13
CA PRO A 294 5.91 -6.52 -25.48
C PRO A 294 6.04 -5.48 -26.57
N GLY A 295 7.02 -5.68 -27.48
CA GLY A 295 7.34 -4.78 -28.58
C GLY A 295 8.05 -3.49 -28.19
N GLU A 296 8.52 -3.34 -26.95
CA GLU A 296 9.32 -2.17 -26.55
C GLU A 296 10.70 -2.21 -27.25
N THR A 297 10.93 -1.27 -28.18
CA THR A 297 12.20 -1.16 -28.90
C THR A 297 13.29 -0.55 -28.02
N GLU A 298 14.54 -0.52 -28.53
CA GLU A 298 15.63 0.14 -27.79
C GLU A 298 15.45 1.66 -27.77
N GLU A 299 14.96 2.24 -28.87
CA GLU A 299 14.68 3.68 -28.98
C GLU A 299 13.59 4.09 -27.98
N GLU A 300 12.51 3.32 -27.87
CA GLU A 300 11.43 3.56 -26.90
C GLU A 300 11.89 3.38 -25.45
N TRP A 301 12.83 2.44 -25.23
CA TRP A 301 13.46 2.29 -23.92
C TRP A 301 14.31 3.51 -23.56
N GLN A 302 15.14 3.99 -24.49
CA GLN A 302 15.96 5.18 -24.24
C GLN A 302 15.11 6.45 -24.06
N GLU A 303 14.02 6.61 -24.81
CA GLU A 303 13.03 7.67 -24.60
C GLU A 303 12.44 7.60 -23.17
N SER A 304 11.99 6.41 -22.76
CA SER A 304 11.44 6.17 -21.43
C SER A 304 12.46 6.47 -20.33
N PHE A 305 13.68 5.98 -20.47
CA PHE A 305 14.75 6.20 -19.50
C PHE A 305 15.13 7.67 -19.37
N GLY A 306 15.22 8.39 -20.49
CA GLY A 306 15.48 9.84 -20.53
C GLY A 306 14.37 10.65 -19.85
N PHE A 307 13.11 10.33 -20.15
CA PHE A 307 11.95 10.98 -19.52
C PHE A 307 11.90 10.73 -18.01
N ILE A 308 12.10 9.50 -17.55
CA ILE A 308 12.13 9.14 -16.13
C ILE A 308 13.21 9.96 -15.41
N LYS A 309 14.41 10.05 -16.00
CA LYS A 309 15.53 10.85 -15.48
C LYS A 309 15.16 12.33 -15.36
N GLN A 310 14.48 12.88 -16.37
CA GLN A 310 14.04 14.29 -16.40
C GLN A 310 13.03 14.60 -15.29
N ILE A 311 12.07 13.71 -15.03
CA ILE A 311 11.05 13.89 -14.01
C ILE A 311 11.65 13.89 -12.60
N GLY A 312 12.61 13.01 -12.31
CA GLY A 312 13.26 12.94 -11.00
C GLY A 312 12.30 12.51 -9.88
N PHE A 313 11.98 11.23 -9.82
CA PHE A 313 11.09 10.67 -8.79
C PHE A 313 11.80 10.48 -7.44
N GLY A 314 11.07 10.65 -6.33
CA GLY A 314 11.60 10.33 -5.00
C GLY A 314 11.72 8.82 -4.76
N HIS A 315 10.96 8.01 -5.50
CA HIS A 315 11.09 6.55 -5.53
C HIS A 315 10.39 5.96 -6.75
N ILE A 316 10.94 4.85 -7.27
CA ILE A 316 10.35 4.07 -8.36
C ILE A 316 10.23 2.62 -7.94
N HIS A 317 9.03 2.06 -8.07
CA HIS A 317 8.82 0.62 -8.03
C HIS A 317 9.01 0.06 -9.44
N ILE A 318 10.01 -0.77 -9.62
CA ILE A 318 10.42 -1.31 -10.93
C ILE A 318 9.90 -2.73 -11.06
N PHE A 319 9.09 -2.95 -12.09
CA PHE A 319 8.53 -4.24 -12.43
C PHE A 319 9.08 -4.71 -13.77
N THR A 320 9.60 -5.92 -13.83
CA THR A 320 9.85 -6.59 -15.11
C THR A 320 8.52 -7.10 -15.64
N TYR A 321 8.22 -6.81 -16.92
CA TYR A 321 6.98 -7.31 -17.52
C TYR A 321 6.86 -8.82 -17.36
N SER A 322 5.73 -9.23 -16.79
CA SER A 322 5.36 -10.63 -16.56
C SER A 322 4.07 -10.92 -17.31
N SER A 323 4.14 -11.81 -18.29
CA SER A 323 2.97 -12.26 -19.05
C SER A 323 1.96 -12.91 -18.10
N ARG A 324 0.70 -12.51 -18.24
CA ARG A 324 -0.42 -13.04 -17.43
C ARG A 324 -1.50 -13.52 -18.36
N GLU A 325 -1.83 -14.80 -18.25
CA GLU A 325 -2.96 -15.39 -18.97
C GLU A 325 -4.25 -14.58 -18.70
N GLY A 326 -5.05 -14.36 -19.71
CA GLY A 326 -6.25 -13.52 -19.63
C GLY A 326 -6.01 -12.02 -19.83
N THR A 327 -4.75 -11.56 -19.95
CA THR A 327 -4.43 -10.17 -20.30
C THR A 327 -4.16 -10.01 -21.80
N LYS A 328 -4.51 -8.87 -22.36
CA LYS A 328 -4.25 -8.58 -23.78
C LYS A 328 -2.75 -8.54 -24.10
N ALA A 329 -1.92 -8.07 -23.18
CA ALA A 329 -0.48 -7.99 -23.38
C ALA A 329 0.18 -9.37 -23.49
N ALA A 330 -0.40 -10.42 -22.92
CA ALA A 330 0.13 -11.78 -23.04
C ALA A 330 0.11 -12.31 -24.49
N SER A 331 -0.83 -11.82 -25.31
CA SER A 331 -0.97 -12.21 -26.72
C SER A 331 -0.30 -11.25 -27.71
N LEU A 332 0.32 -10.15 -27.24
CA LEU A 332 1.03 -9.22 -28.10
C LEU A 332 2.28 -9.87 -28.71
N PRO A 333 2.60 -9.58 -29.98
CA PRO A 333 3.83 -10.05 -30.62
C PRO A 333 5.09 -9.40 -30.00
N ASN A 334 6.24 -9.88 -30.43
CA ASN A 334 7.54 -9.32 -30.04
C ASN A 334 7.78 -9.29 -28.53
N GLN A 335 7.46 -10.39 -27.86
CA GLN A 335 7.80 -10.58 -26.44
C GLN A 335 9.32 -10.50 -26.27
N LEU A 336 9.80 -9.65 -25.38
CA LEU A 336 11.21 -9.50 -25.13
C LEU A 336 11.76 -10.70 -24.35
N ASN A 337 13.04 -11.05 -24.62
CA ASN A 337 13.72 -12.06 -23.84
C ASN A 337 14.05 -11.57 -22.42
N ASN A 338 14.34 -12.51 -21.53
CA ASN A 338 14.58 -12.18 -20.11
C ASN A 338 15.89 -11.40 -19.89
N ASP A 339 16.89 -11.55 -20.76
CA ASP A 339 18.17 -10.85 -20.61
C ASP A 339 18.02 -9.36 -20.86
N VAL A 340 17.29 -8.97 -21.93
CA VAL A 340 16.95 -7.56 -22.19
C VAL A 340 16.16 -6.96 -21.02
N LYS A 341 15.13 -7.67 -20.55
CA LYS A 341 14.33 -7.22 -19.41
C LYS A 341 15.19 -7.03 -18.15
N LYS A 342 16.10 -7.98 -17.88
CA LYS A 342 17.02 -7.92 -16.74
C LYS A 342 17.97 -6.74 -16.85
N GLN A 343 18.55 -6.52 -18.03
CA GLN A 343 19.46 -5.41 -18.29
C GLN A 343 18.76 -4.06 -18.08
N ARG A 344 17.59 -3.85 -18.69
CA ARG A 344 16.80 -2.62 -18.51
C ARG A 344 16.41 -2.40 -17.06
N SER A 345 15.98 -3.45 -16.35
CA SER A 345 15.67 -3.39 -14.92
C SER A 345 16.88 -2.96 -14.10
N GLN A 346 18.08 -3.52 -14.36
CA GLN A 346 19.30 -3.13 -13.66
C GLN A 346 19.66 -1.65 -13.90
N GLN A 347 19.60 -1.19 -15.15
CA GLN A 347 19.86 0.22 -15.49
C GLN A 347 18.88 1.15 -14.75
N LEU A 348 17.60 0.79 -14.73
CA LEU A 348 16.60 1.61 -14.05
C LEU A 348 16.75 1.60 -12.52
N HIS A 349 17.20 0.50 -11.91
CA HIS A 349 17.49 0.46 -10.48
C HIS A 349 18.63 1.41 -10.09
N VAL A 350 19.68 1.50 -10.91
CA VAL A 350 20.77 2.46 -10.69
C VAL A 350 20.21 3.88 -10.74
N LEU A 351 19.50 4.24 -11.81
CA LEU A 351 18.89 5.57 -11.95
C LEU A 351 17.92 5.89 -10.80
N ALA A 352 17.08 4.93 -10.40
CA ALA A 352 16.13 5.10 -9.31
C ALA A 352 16.81 5.38 -7.96
N ASN A 353 17.94 4.71 -7.70
CA ASN A 353 18.74 4.95 -6.50
C ASN A 353 19.38 6.36 -6.54
N ASP A 354 19.94 6.75 -7.68
CA ASP A 354 20.54 8.09 -7.84
C ASP A 354 19.49 9.20 -7.62
N MET A 355 18.29 9.05 -8.21
CA MET A 355 17.20 10.01 -8.04
C MET A 355 16.72 10.06 -6.58
N LYS A 356 16.60 8.91 -5.93
CA LYS A 356 16.21 8.85 -4.51
C LYS A 356 17.25 9.54 -3.63
N LEU A 357 18.53 9.29 -3.88
CA LEU A 357 19.63 9.97 -3.17
C LEU A 357 19.60 11.47 -3.40
N GLN A 358 19.34 11.90 -4.65
CA GLN A 358 19.23 13.32 -4.96
C GLN A 358 18.05 13.95 -4.21
N PHE A 359 16.87 13.33 -4.21
CA PHE A 359 15.72 13.79 -3.47
C PHE A 359 15.99 13.87 -1.95
N CYS A 360 16.75 12.91 -1.40
CA CYS A 360 17.21 12.98 -0.01
C CYS A 360 18.10 14.20 0.21
N ARG A 361 19.08 14.47 -0.67
CA ARG A 361 20.00 15.61 -0.57
C ARG A 361 19.26 16.94 -0.65
N ASP A 362 18.28 17.06 -1.54
CA ASP A 362 17.47 18.27 -1.73
C ASP A 362 16.64 18.63 -0.48
N ASN A 363 16.46 17.67 0.43
CA ASN A 363 15.74 17.87 1.69
C ASN A 363 16.67 18.04 2.90
N LEU A 364 18.01 17.99 2.75
CA LEU A 364 18.93 18.21 3.87
C LEU A 364 18.87 19.66 4.37
N GLY A 365 19.05 19.81 5.67
CA GLY A 365 18.97 21.11 6.36
C GLY A 365 17.55 21.55 6.71
N HIS A 366 16.52 20.98 6.08
CA HIS A 366 15.14 21.30 6.40
C HIS A 366 14.65 20.56 7.64
N GLU A 367 13.61 21.12 8.24
CA GLU A 367 12.94 20.58 9.43
C GLU A 367 11.57 20.04 9.05
N PHE A 368 11.27 18.81 9.48
CA PHE A 368 9.99 18.18 9.23
C PHE A 368 9.40 17.57 10.50
N PRO A 369 8.07 17.55 10.65
CA PRO A 369 7.39 16.79 11.70
C PRO A 369 7.43 15.30 11.33
N VAL A 370 8.44 14.56 11.82
CA VAL A 370 8.62 13.13 11.56
C VAL A 370 7.73 12.32 12.49
N LEU A 371 6.92 11.42 11.92
CA LEU A 371 6.18 10.41 12.66
C LEU A 371 7.10 9.20 12.88
N TRP A 372 7.44 8.94 14.15
CA TRP A 372 8.33 7.86 14.54
C TRP A 372 7.59 6.56 14.75
N GLU A 373 8.17 5.46 14.24
CA GLU A 373 7.60 4.12 14.29
C GLU A 373 8.07 3.34 15.53
N GLY A 374 7.38 2.25 15.87
CA GLY A 374 7.71 1.38 16.99
C GLY A 374 8.87 0.41 16.72
N TYR A 375 9.42 0.40 15.49
CA TYR A 375 10.57 -0.43 15.16
C TYR A 375 11.86 0.30 15.54
N ASN A 376 12.75 -0.40 16.30
CA ASN A 376 14.06 0.10 16.67
C ASN A 376 15.14 -0.98 16.49
N GLU A 377 16.36 -0.54 16.34
CA GLU A 377 17.57 -1.39 16.27
C GLU A 377 18.45 -1.06 17.47
N PRO A 378 18.62 -1.98 18.42
CA PRO A 378 19.55 -1.80 19.54
C PRO A 378 20.99 -1.64 19.04
N LEU A 379 21.72 -0.71 19.64
CA LEU A 379 23.12 -0.45 19.35
C LEU A 379 23.94 -0.61 20.62
N GLU A 380 25.26 -0.74 20.45
CA GLU A 380 26.19 -0.72 21.58
C GLU A 380 26.20 0.65 22.28
N GLY A 381 26.55 0.68 23.57
CA GLY A 381 26.67 1.92 24.36
C GLY A 381 25.34 2.50 24.86
N GLY A 382 24.29 1.65 25.01
CA GLY A 382 23.04 2.06 25.63
C GLY A 382 22.15 2.94 24.74
N LYS A 383 22.36 2.88 23.44
CA LYS A 383 21.56 3.60 22.41
C LYS A 383 20.77 2.66 21.52
N GLN A 384 19.75 3.22 20.88
CA GLN A 384 18.97 2.54 19.86
C GLN A 384 18.75 3.44 18.65
N LYS A 385 18.76 2.87 17.44
CA LYS A 385 18.39 3.55 16.19
C LYS A 385 16.91 3.39 15.98
N VAL A 386 16.20 4.51 15.86
CA VAL A 386 14.75 4.57 15.61
C VAL A 386 14.48 5.06 14.20
N PHE A 387 13.32 4.73 13.68
CA PHE A 387 12.92 5.05 12.31
C PHE A 387 11.57 5.75 12.28
N GLY A 388 11.40 6.65 11.31
CA GLY A 388 10.16 7.37 11.10
C GLY A 388 10.04 7.87 9.67
N TYR A 389 8.95 8.63 9.40
CA TYR A 389 8.69 9.18 8.08
C TYR A 389 8.27 10.65 8.15
N THR A 390 8.88 11.44 7.27
CA THR A 390 8.46 12.83 7.02
C THR A 390 7.07 12.89 6.37
N PRO A 391 6.42 14.07 6.36
CA PRO A 391 5.18 14.27 5.60
C PRO A 391 5.31 13.89 4.12
N ASN A 392 6.41 14.23 3.45
CA ASN A 392 6.70 13.89 2.06
C ASN A 392 7.27 12.47 1.86
N TYR A 393 7.13 11.59 2.88
CA TYR A 393 7.41 10.16 2.81
C TYR A 393 8.89 9.77 2.67
N LEU A 394 9.81 10.61 3.17
CA LEU A 394 11.21 10.22 3.33
C LEU A 394 11.39 9.38 4.61
N LYS A 395 12.11 8.28 4.49
CA LYS A 395 12.51 7.48 5.65
C LYS A 395 13.64 8.20 6.39
N VAL A 396 13.43 8.42 7.68
CA VAL A 396 14.40 9.08 8.58
C VAL A 396 14.80 8.12 9.68
N SER A 397 16.08 8.13 10.04
CA SER A 397 16.60 7.47 11.22
C SER A 397 17.14 8.48 12.22
N SER A 398 17.16 8.16 13.49
CA SER A 398 17.81 8.95 14.54
C SER A 398 18.29 8.05 15.67
N LEU A 399 19.11 8.59 16.57
CA LEU A 399 19.60 7.88 17.74
C LEU A 399 18.96 8.44 19.01
N ILE A 400 18.46 7.54 19.85
CA ILE A 400 17.94 7.85 21.19
C ILE A 400 18.56 6.90 22.23
N ASN A 401 18.39 7.18 23.51
CA ASN A 401 18.82 6.25 24.56
C ASN A 401 17.84 5.06 24.67
N ASN A 402 18.30 3.93 25.18
CA ASN A 402 17.48 2.70 25.28
C ASN A 402 16.27 2.84 26.21
N ASP A 403 16.33 3.76 27.18
CA ASP A 403 15.24 4.07 28.11
C ASP A 403 14.19 5.04 27.54
N GLU A 404 14.45 5.64 26.38
CA GLU A 404 13.55 6.55 25.70
C GLU A 404 12.65 5.80 24.70
N SER A 405 11.42 6.31 24.51
CA SER A 405 10.51 5.85 23.46
C SER A 405 9.93 7.02 22.70
N VAL A 406 10.05 6.94 21.39
CA VAL A 406 9.46 7.92 20.45
C VAL A 406 8.33 7.30 19.63
N GLU A 407 7.96 6.08 19.92
CA GLU A 407 6.89 5.35 19.21
C GLU A 407 5.60 6.18 19.14
N ASN A 408 5.04 6.27 17.95
CA ASN A 408 3.81 7.02 17.65
C ASN A 408 3.85 8.53 18.00
N LYS A 409 5.04 9.09 18.14
CA LYS A 409 5.21 10.51 18.39
C LYS A 409 5.61 11.24 17.12
N THR A 410 5.03 12.41 16.90
CA THR A 410 5.48 13.32 15.85
C THR A 410 6.44 14.32 16.47
N ILE A 411 7.70 14.32 15.99
CA ILE A 411 8.77 15.18 16.55
C ILE A 411 9.40 15.96 15.40
N THR A 412 9.51 17.27 15.56
CA THR A 412 10.26 18.10 14.61
C THR A 412 11.70 17.63 14.53
N THR A 413 12.15 17.30 13.33
CA THR A 413 13.44 16.68 13.08
C THR A 413 14.15 17.41 11.95
N ARG A 414 15.37 17.89 12.17
CA ARG A 414 16.22 18.45 11.14
C ARG A 414 16.96 17.35 10.42
N LEU A 415 16.86 17.31 9.10
CA LEU A 415 17.53 16.34 8.25
C LEU A 415 18.99 16.72 8.07
N ILE A 416 19.94 15.85 8.47
CA ILE A 416 21.36 16.22 8.59
C ILE A 416 22.21 15.55 7.51
N ALA A 417 22.05 14.25 7.29
CA ALA A 417 22.92 13.49 6.43
C ALA A 417 22.13 12.38 5.69
N VAL A 418 22.60 11.99 4.53
CA VAL A 418 22.09 10.83 3.81
C VAL A 418 22.88 9.60 4.28
N GLU A 419 22.19 8.56 4.74
CA GLU A 419 22.74 7.26 5.10
C GLU A 419 22.13 6.20 4.18
N GLU A 420 22.92 5.60 3.31
CA GLU A 420 22.45 4.67 2.29
C GLU A 420 21.31 5.28 1.44
N LEU A 421 20.08 4.76 1.55
CA LEU A 421 18.87 5.24 0.88
C LEU A 421 17.85 5.84 1.85
N SER A 422 18.33 6.37 2.98
CA SER A 422 17.52 7.03 4.02
C SER A 422 18.24 8.29 4.52
N ILE A 423 17.63 9.01 5.44
CA ILE A 423 18.21 10.24 6.00
C ILE A 423 18.42 10.07 7.50
N PHE A 424 19.60 10.47 7.99
CA PHE A 424 19.82 10.67 9.41
C PHE A 424 19.34 12.05 9.81
N GLY A 425 18.50 12.11 10.85
CA GLY A 425 17.91 13.34 11.35
C GLY A 425 18.21 13.56 12.83
N LYS A 426 18.26 14.83 13.26
CA LYS A 426 18.36 15.25 14.65
C LYS A 426 16.99 15.75 15.12
N MET A 427 16.43 15.09 16.12
CA MET A 427 15.20 15.53 16.77
C MET A 427 15.43 16.87 17.47
N LEU A 428 14.45 17.78 17.34
CA LEU A 428 14.48 19.12 17.92
C LEU A 428 13.31 19.25 18.91
N GLY A 429 13.61 19.17 20.22
CA GLY A 429 12.61 19.40 21.26
C GLY A 429 11.71 18.18 21.59
N SER A 430 10.63 18.47 22.30
CA SER A 430 9.63 17.49 22.72
C SER A 430 8.65 17.14 21.60
N PRO A 431 7.90 16.02 21.72
CA PRO A 431 6.84 15.67 20.77
C PRO A 431 5.84 16.80 20.58
N LEU A 432 5.43 17.01 19.33
CA LEU A 432 4.34 17.93 19.02
C LEU A 432 3.04 17.40 19.62
N PRO A 433 2.19 18.28 20.20
CA PRO A 433 0.87 17.85 20.67
C PRO A 433 0.09 17.29 19.47
N LEU A 434 -0.61 16.18 19.69
CA LEU A 434 -1.66 15.74 18.77
C LEU A 434 -2.71 16.87 18.79
N ASN A 435 -2.90 17.56 17.67
CA ASN A 435 -3.82 18.67 17.61
C ASN A 435 -5.16 18.26 18.20
N SER A 436 -5.42 18.69 19.42
CA SER A 436 -6.77 18.89 19.91
C SER A 436 -7.27 20.16 19.21
N SER A 437 -8.27 20.00 18.34
CA SER A 437 -8.99 21.06 17.66
C SER A 437 -9.21 22.29 18.57
N GLY A 438 -8.64 23.44 18.19
CA GLY A 438 -9.17 24.74 18.57
C GLY A 438 -10.23 25.16 17.57
#